data_089101e037e262aea0a8eb5c14e058b6
#
_entry.id   089101e037e262aea0a8eb5c14e058b6
#
_cell.length_a   1.000
_cell.length_b   1.000
_cell.length_c   1.000
_cell.angle_alpha   90.00
_cell.angle_beta   90.00
_cell.angle_gamma   90.00
#
_symmetry.space_group_name_H-M   'P 1'
#
loop_
_entity.id
_entity.type
_entity.pdbx_description
1 polymer ?
#
loop_
_entity_poly.entity_id
_entity_poly.type
_entity_poly.pdbx_seq_one_letter_code
_entity_poly.pdbx_strand_id
1 'polypeptide(L)'
;MLFESYGGNLMKIVCHINKTDTFEVDEQAINVDFFDSNSFSYTFWKNKNKLPYWYSQQALDLLYISMAVFAADRLCLRKDAHDGWSREFSIFMPILEYDMWQNAKSTLEEMLNFLSGDKWTFIFRRREQSEEEKINNNKWEKSKQKIKSYDQICMFSGGMDSFIGAIDLLESSSDKTLFVSHYGGGKGTKEFQDILKEKFINQYSLELRDFHQYYAKVVSGIEDTTRTRSFMFFSHALAVASCLRKQVHLVIPENGFISLNIPSTSSRIGTSSTRTTHPYYMGLFQKLLDLIELKVTLVNPYQFKTKGEMLLNCKNQSFVRENLDNTMSCSHPDNGRMQKEKEARHCGYCLPCVIRQAAIMRAGIIDQSSYRDNKFNGGKVSRTCLNSYRLGLRKFNPKYSFMTIQSSGSIENNIEDYANLYIRGMEELKTYLEELKSARSFEEKQAWLEMSEKVRKDMNKMLLHKRVAIVAGLMVIGGVIVGLSNSNRKSSLGTNIK
;
A
#
# COMPACT_ATOMS: atom_id res chain seq x y z
N MET A 1 3.44 46.32 8.93
CA MET A 1 3.28 45.08 9.68
C MET A 1 4.03 44.00 8.94
N LEU A 2 5.17 43.64 9.48
CA LEU A 2 6.10 42.63 8.95
C LEU A 2 5.42 41.24 9.16
N PHE A 3 5.12 40.53 8.08
CA PHE A 3 4.88 39.10 8.17
C PHE A 3 6.22 38.44 8.47
N GLU A 4 6.49 38.15 9.72
CA GLU A 4 7.52 37.21 10.12
C GLU A 4 7.15 35.86 9.48
N SER A 5 7.99 35.37 8.57
CA SER A 5 7.93 34.03 8.03
C SER A 5 8.11 33.06 9.22
N TYR A 6 7.05 32.40 9.63
CA TYR A 6 7.14 31.23 10.50
C TYR A 6 7.94 30.16 9.74
N GLY A 7 9.23 30.08 10.03
CA GLY A 7 10.13 29.10 9.46
C GLY A 7 9.75 27.71 9.93
N GLY A 8 8.97 27.00 9.16
CA GLY A 8 8.90 25.54 9.25
C GLY A 8 10.31 24.97 8.99
N ASN A 9 10.72 23.93 9.70
CA ASN A 9 12.03 23.29 9.51
C ASN A 9 12.11 22.72 8.07
N LEU A 10 12.71 23.49 7.16
CA LEU A 10 12.98 23.05 5.80
C LEU A 10 14.04 21.95 5.84
N MET A 11 13.66 20.74 5.40
CA MET A 11 14.53 19.58 5.39
C MET A 11 15.34 19.54 4.09
N LYS A 12 16.63 19.77 4.18
CA LYS A 12 17.54 19.78 3.03
C LYS A 12 18.17 18.41 2.85
N ILE A 13 18.02 17.82 1.67
CA ILE A 13 18.57 16.52 1.30
C ILE A 13 19.54 16.73 0.15
N VAL A 14 20.78 16.38 0.36
CA VAL A 14 21.82 16.42 -0.68
C VAL A 14 22.10 15.00 -1.15
N CYS A 15 21.91 14.76 -2.43
CA CYS A 15 22.11 13.44 -3.04
C CYS A 15 23.43 13.38 -3.79
N HIS A 16 24.19 12.29 -3.57
CA HIS A 16 25.43 12.01 -4.26
C HIS A 16 25.33 10.65 -4.99
N ILE A 17 25.59 10.66 -6.29
CA ILE A 17 25.60 9.43 -7.11
C ILE A 17 27.05 8.95 -7.34
N ASN A 18 28.00 9.87 -7.32
CA ASN A 18 29.43 9.60 -7.52
C ASN A 18 30.22 9.96 -6.26
N LYS A 19 31.26 9.19 -5.96
CA LYS A 19 32.21 9.50 -4.87
C LYS A 19 32.98 10.80 -5.06
N THR A 20 33.10 11.26 -6.31
CA THR A 20 33.78 12.51 -6.67
C THR A 20 32.89 13.74 -6.56
N ASP A 21 31.59 13.55 -6.25
CA ASP A 21 30.65 14.63 -6.04
C ASP A 21 30.82 15.19 -4.62
N THR A 22 31.40 16.39 -4.53
CA THR A 22 31.70 17.09 -3.26
C THR A 22 30.75 18.24 -2.99
N PHE A 23 29.57 18.23 -3.62
CA PHE A 23 28.60 19.31 -3.44
C PHE A 23 28.00 19.29 -2.04
N GLU A 24 28.07 20.42 -1.36
CA GLU A 24 27.53 20.64 -0.02
C GLU A 24 26.65 21.87 0.01
N VAL A 25 25.73 21.96 0.94
CA VAL A 25 24.83 23.12 1.13
C VAL A 25 25.13 23.80 2.47
N ASP A 26 24.91 23.08 3.57
CA ASP A 26 25.18 23.53 4.94
C ASP A 26 25.25 22.31 5.88
N GLU A 27 25.68 22.56 7.13
CA GLU A 27 25.88 21.51 8.15
C GLU A 27 24.55 20.78 8.57
N GLN A 28 23.39 21.36 8.29
CA GLN A 28 22.09 20.77 8.64
C GLN A 28 21.52 19.88 7.52
N ALA A 29 22.15 19.87 6.34
CA ALA A 29 21.70 19.05 5.23
C ALA A 29 22.00 17.56 5.49
N ILE A 30 21.02 16.71 5.14
CA ILE A 30 21.18 15.26 5.21
C ILE A 30 21.75 14.77 3.89
N ASN A 31 22.91 14.12 3.94
CA ASN A 31 23.54 13.52 2.77
C ASN A 31 23.00 12.11 2.51
N VAL A 32 22.71 11.82 1.24
CA VAL A 32 22.30 10.50 0.75
C VAL A 32 23.25 10.04 -0.34
N ASP A 33 24.11 9.09 0.00
CA ASP A 33 25.16 8.57 -0.87
C ASP A 33 24.73 7.26 -1.52
N PHE A 34 24.33 7.31 -2.79
CA PHE A 34 23.88 6.11 -3.52
C PHE A 34 25.02 5.14 -3.90
N PHE A 35 26.26 5.60 -3.84
CA PHE A 35 27.46 4.76 -4.01
C PHE A 35 27.87 4.02 -2.71
N ASP A 36 27.33 4.41 -1.56
CA ASP A 36 27.61 3.76 -0.27
C ASP A 36 26.41 2.90 0.20
N SER A 37 26.64 1.62 0.28
CA SER A 37 25.61 0.66 0.77
C SER A 37 25.24 0.85 2.24
N ASN A 38 26.04 1.60 3.04
CA ASN A 38 25.71 1.97 4.41
C ASN A 38 24.75 3.18 4.49
N SER A 39 24.64 3.97 3.43
CA SER A 39 23.65 5.04 3.28
C SER A 39 22.38 4.49 2.62
N PHE A 40 22.51 3.97 1.40
CA PHE A 40 21.39 3.45 0.62
C PHE A 40 21.76 2.11 -0.06
N SER A 41 21.08 1.03 0.33
CA SER A 41 21.33 -0.31 -0.23
C SER A 41 20.26 -0.68 -1.26
N TYR A 42 20.67 -1.09 -2.47
CA TYR A 42 19.77 -1.48 -3.55
C TYR A 42 20.35 -2.54 -4.47
N THR A 43 19.48 -3.22 -5.24
CA THR A 43 19.88 -4.33 -6.12
C THR A 43 19.54 -4.09 -7.58
N PHE A 44 19.36 -2.85 -8.00
CA PHE A 44 18.88 -2.50 -9.35
C PHE A 44 19.70 -3.14 -10.47
N TRP A 45 21.02 -3.14 -10.37
CA TRP A 45 21.90 -3.63 -11.42
C TRP A 45 21.92 -5.15 -11.60
N LYS A 46 21.32 -5.93 -10.70
CA LYS A 46 21.38 -7.42 -10.75
C LYS A 46 20.77 -8.01 -12.02
N ASN A 47 19.73 -7.39 -12.56
CA ASN A 47 19.00 -7.92 -13.71
C ASN A 47 19.39 -7.29 -15.05
N LYS A 48 20.34 -6.36 -15.09
CA LYS A 48 20.71 -5.62 -16.31
C LYS A 48 21.04 -6.50 -17.51
N ASN A 49 21.74 -7.63 -17.28
CA ASN A 49 22.17 -8.54 -18.35
C ASN A 49 21.02 -9.35 -18.99
N LYS A 50 19.79 -9.22 -18.44
CA LYS A 50 18.58 -9.87 -18.97
C LYS A 50 17.78 -8.94 -19.88
N LEU A 51 18.20 -7.68 -20.06
CA LEU A 51 17.49 -6.63 -20.78
C LEU A 51 18.09 -6.41 -22.17
N PRO A 52 17.26 -6.17 -23.20
CA PRO A 52 17.72 -6.09 -24.60
C PRO A 52 18.58 -4.86 -24.90
N TYR A 53 18.32 -3.74 -24.21
CA TYR A 53 19.10 -2.51 -24.36
C TYR A 53 19.51 -1.96 -23.00
N TRP A 54 20.48 -1.03 -23.01
CA TRP A 54 20.85 -0.28 -21.83
C TRP A 54 19.79 0.76 -21.48
N TYR A 55 19.71 1.13 -20.24
CA TYR A 55 18.77 2.12 -19.70
C TYR A 55 18.94 3.48 -20.37
N SER A 56 17.84 4.19 -20.60
CA SER A 56 17.91 5.57 -21.06
C SER A 56 18.29 6.52 -19.91
N GLN A 57 18.89 7.68 -20.22
CA GLN A 57 19.42 8.60 -19.21
C GLN A 57 18.30 9.19 -18.35
N GLN A 58 17.20 9.64 -18.97
CA GLN A 58 16.04 10.14 -18.24
C GLN A 58 15.39 9.09 -17.32
N ALA A 59 15.43 7.82 -17.70
CA ALA A 59 14.91 6.74 -16.86
C ALA A 59 15.83 6.43 -15.67
N LEU A 60 17.14 6.56 -15.83
CA LEU A 60 18.09 6.49 -14.71
C LEU A 60 17.92 7.67 -13.77
N ASP A 61 17.73 8.88 -14.29
CA ASP A 61 17.43 10.05 -13.47
C ASP A 61 16.14 9.86 -12.68
N LEU A 62 15.06 9.39 -13.32
CA LEU A 62 13.79 9.08 -12.65
C LEU A 62 13.99 8.07 -11.51
N LEU A 63 14.78 7.03 -11.75
CA LEU A 63 15.09 6.04 -10.74
C LEU A 63 15.80 6.66 -9.53
N TYR A 64 16.87 7.42 -9.75
CA TYR A 64 17.62 8.07 -8.66
C TYR A 64 16.78 9.13 -7.95
N ILE A 65 15.97 9.93 -8.67
CA ILE A 65 15.01 10.86 -8.07
C ILE A 65 14.05 10.10 -7.14
N SER A 66 13.51 8.97 -7.59
CA SER A 66 12.57 8.18 -6.79
C SER A 66 13.21 7.58 -5.53
N MET A 67 14.47 7.15 -5.63
CA MET A 67 15.25 6.69 -4.48
C MET A 67 15.57 7.82 -3.51
N ALA A 68 15.88 9.03 -4.00
CA ALA A 68 16.11 10.22 -3.19
C ALA A 68 14.84 10.63 -2.42
N VAL A 69 13.69 10.62 -3.09
CA VAL A 69 12.37 10.87 -2.48
C VAL A 69 12.05 9.83 -1.41
N PHE A 70 12.32 8.57 -1.68
CA PHE A 70 12.15 7.49 -0.69
C PHE A 70 13.12 7.63 0.49
N ALA A 71 14.37 8.03 0.24
CA ALA A 71 15.34 8.29 1.30
C ALA A 71 14.89 9.44 2.21
N ALA A 72 14.48 10.57 1.63
CA ALA A 72 13.96 11.72 2.38
C ALA A 72 12.75 11.33 3.25
N ASP A 73 11.80 10.56 2.66
CA ASP A 73 10.61 10.08 3.37
C ASP A 73 10.96 9.18 4.58
N ARG A 74 12.06 8.42 4.51
CA ARG A 74 12.52 7.53 5.57
C ARG A 74 13.43 8.19 6.61
N LEU A 75 14.18 9.22 6.23
CA LEU A 75 15.18 9.86 7.08
C LEU A 75 14.61 10.98 7.95
N CYS A 76 13.49 11.58 7.57
CA CYS A 76 12.91 12.72 8.24
C CYS A 76 11.59 12.35 8.92
N LEU A 77 11.49 12.57 10.23
CA LEU A 77 10.29 12.24 10.99
C LEU A 77 9.16 13.24 10.70
N ARG A 78 7.95 12.76 10.47
CA ARG A 78 6.75 13.60 10.30
C ARG A 78 6.43 14.42 11.54
N LYS A 79 6.68 13.89 12.73
CA LYS A 79 6.45 14.57 14.00
C LYS A 79 7.30 15.85 14.16
N ASP A 80 8.40 15.97 13.40
CA ASP A 80 9.30 17.13 13.46
C ASP A 80 8.86 18.26 12.50
N ALA A 81 7.80 18.03 11.69
CA ALA A 81 7.17 19.06 10.88
C ALA A 81 6.38 20.04 11.77
N HIS A 82 6.19 21.28 11.29
CA HIS A 82 5.51 22.34 12.04
C HIS A 82 4.08 21.94 12.47
N ASP A 83 3.33 21.26 11.60
CA ASP A 83 1.99 20.74 11.87
C ASP A 83 2.00 19.30 12.44
N GLY A 84 3.19 18.75 12.73
CA GLY A 84 3.40 17.36 13.14
C GLY A 84 3.12 16.34 12.05
N TRP A 85 2.99 16.76 10.77
CA TRP A 85 2.58 15.88 9.69
C TRP A 85 3.20 16.20 8.33
N SER A 86 3.02 17.43 7.81
CA SER A 86 3.43 17.84 6.46
C SER A 86 4.84 18.42 6.48
N ARG A 87 5.79 17.69 5.93
CA ARG A 87 7.21 18.12 5.85
C ARG A 87 7.45 18.96 4.61
N GLU A 88 8.44 19.87 4.69
CA GLU A 88 8.94 20.61 3.54
C GLU A 88 10.34 20.14 3.19
N PHE A 89 10.54 19.68 1.95
CA PHE A 89 11.79 19.15 1.44
C PHE A 89 12.40 20.03 0.37
N SER A 90 13.72 20.26 0.46
CA SER A 90 14.56 20.72 -0.64
C SER A 90 15.54 19.62 -1.02
N ILE A 91 15.38 19.05 -2.22
CA ILE A 91 16.17 17.92 -2.73
C ILE A 91 17.20 18.46 -3.72
N PHE A 92 18.48 18.40 -3.37
CA PHE A 92 19.59 18.76 -4.25
C PHE A 92 20.03 17.51 -5.03
N MET A 93 19.59 17.41 -6.28
CA MET A 93 19.68 16.18 -7.06
C MET A 93 20.56 16.32 -8.29
N PRO A 94 21.64 15.53 -8.43
CA PRO A 94 22.44 15.45 -9.65
C PRO A 94 21.74 14.59 -10.69
N ILE A 95 21.60 15.13 -11.93
CA ILE A 95 20.87 14.48 -13.03
C ILE A 95 21.62 14.59 -14.36
N LEU A 96 21.36 13.63 -15.26
CA LEU A 96 21.96 13.57 -16.61
C LEU A 96 21.25 14.51 -17.57
N GLU A 97 19.91 14.45 -17.65
CA GLU A 97 19.06 15.17 -18.58
C GLU A 97 18.51 16.47 -17.97
N TYR A 98 19.44 17.40 -17.65
CA TYR A 98 19.13 18.61 -16.87
C TYR A 98 17.99 19.45 -17.44
N ASP A 99 18.05 19.80 -18.73
CA ASP A 99 17.08 20.73 -19.34
C ASP A 99 15.69 20.09 -19.43
N MET A 100 15.62 18.78 -19.70
CA MET A 100 14.40 17.99 -19.70
C MET A 100 13.75 17.97 -18.30
N TRP A 101 14.55 17.72 -17.26
CA TRP A 101 14.05 17.69 -15.89
C TRP A 101 13.68 19.06 -15.34
N GLN A 102 14.33 20.13 -15.78
CA GLN A 102 13.89 21.51 -15.46
C GLN A 102 12.50 21.80 -16.00
N ASN A 103 12.19 21.35 -17.22
CA ASN A 103 10.87 21.48 -17.83
C ASN A 103 9.81 20.62 -17.11
N ALA A 104 10.18 19.44 -16.64
CA ALA A 104 9.29 18.50 -15.94
C ALA A 104 9.13 18.78 -14.44
N LYS A 105 9.95 19.67 -13.86
CA LYS A 105 10.09 19.93 -12.42
C LYS A 105 8.77 20.21 -11.74
N SER A 106 7.97 21.14 -12.25
CA SER A 106 6.69 21.52 -11.62
C SER A 106 5.70 20.35 -11.55
N THR A 107 5.65 19.55 -12.62
CA THR A 107 4.79 18.35 -12.65
C THR A 107 5.28 17.29 -11.65
N LEU A 108 6.58 17.08 -11.51
CA LEU A 108 7.16 16.17 -10.52
C LEU A 108 6.83 16.62 -9.08
N GLU A 109 7.01 17.91 -8.77
CA GLU A 109 6.72 18.48 -7.46
C GLU A 109 5.24 18.37 -7.12
N GLU A 110 4.34 18.72 -8.04
CA GLU A 110 2.89 18.59 -7.86
C GLU A 110 2.46 17.14 -7.62
N MET A 111 2.97 16.22 -8.43
CA MET A 111 2.72 14.78 -8.31
C MET A 111 3.13 14.23 -6.93
N LEU A 112 4.32 14.60 -6.44
CA LEU A 112 4.84 14.14 -5.16
C LEU A 112 4.16 14.81 -3.97
N ASN A 113 3.80 16.10 -4.09
CA ASN A 113 3.00 16.81 -3.09
C ASN A 113 1.66 16.10 -2.89
N PHE A 114 1.01 15.73 -3.97
CA PHE A 114 -0.24 14.97 -3.90
C PHE A 114 -0.05 13.58 -3.31
N LEU A 115 0.99 12.83 -3.75
CA LEU A 115 1.25 11.46 -3.30
C LEU A 115 1.47 11.37 -1.79
N SER A 116 2.32 12.24 -1.25
CA SER A 116 2.81 12.13 0.13
C SER A 116 2.09 13.05 1.13
N GLY A 117 1.54 14.17 0.66
CA GLY A 117 1.04 15.25 1.47
C GLY A 117 2.16 16.11 2.07
N ASP A 118 3.40 15.92 1.63
CA ASP A 118 4.55 16.76 1.92
C ASP A 118 4.72 17.79 0.81
N LYS A 119 5.53 18.82 1.02
CA LYS A 119 5.93 19.80 0.01
C LYS A 119 7.33 19.48 -0.48
N TRP A 120 7.45 19.25 -1.78
CA TRP A 120 8.70 18.89 -2.43
C TRP A 120 9.19 20.02 -3.32
N THR A 121 10.47 20.34 -3.22
CA THR A 121 11.17 21.30 -4.08
C THR A 121 12.46 20.67 -4.55
N PHE A 122 12.70 20.64 -5.86
CA PHE A 122 13.92 20.08 -6.43
C PHE A 122 14.86 21.18 -6.89
N ILE A 123 16.13 21.02 -6.58
CA ILE A 123 17.24 21.83 -7.07
C ILE A 123 18.14 20.88 -7.86
N PHE A 124 17.93 20.87 -9.18
CA PHE A 124 18.70 20.01 -10.06
C PHE A 124 20.08 20.60 -10.35
N ARG A 125 21.07 19.73 -10.49
CA ARG A 125 22.43 20.06 -10.92
C ARG A 125 22.91 19.05 -11.94
N ARG A 126 23.74 19.49 -12.89
CA ARG A 126 24.24 18.60 -13.97
C ARG A 126 25.22 17.59 -13.43
N ARG A 127 25.17 16.35 -13.91
CA ARG A 127 26.15 15.32 -13.66
C ARG A 127 26.52 14.57 -14.96
N GLU A 128 27.62 13.86 -14.92
CA GLU A 128 27.96 12.82 -15.88
C GLU A 128 27.55 11.45 -15.34
N GLN A 129 27.66 10.43 -16.22
CA GLN A 129 27.45 9.04 -15.80
C GLN A 129 28.44 8.67 -14.70
N SER A 130 27.93 8.00 -13.66
CA SER A 130 28.76 7.53 -12.55
C SER A 130 29.65 6.37 -12.96
N GLU A 131 30.72 6.14 -12.21
CA GLU A 131 31.62 4.99 -12.44
C GLU A 131 30.85 3.66 -12.34
N GLU A 132 29.88 3.57 -11.42
CA GLU A 132 29.02 2.38 -11.30
C GLU A 132 28.17 2.18 -12.56
N GLU A 133 27.57 3.22 -13.12
CA GLU A 133 26.82 3.18 -14.38
C GLU A 133 27.72 2.73 -15.55
N LYS A 134 28.91 3.31 -15.70
CA LYS A 134 29.89 2.96 -16.74
C LYS A 134 30.34 1.49 -16.63
N ILE A 135 30.69 1.04 -15.42
CA ILE A 135 31.10 -0.34 -15.17
C ILE A 135 29.97 -1.31 -15.51
N ASN A 136 28.75 -1.01 -15.08
CA ASN A 136 27.60 -1.89 -15.33
C ASN A 136 27.20 -1.89 -16.81
N ASN A 137 27.28 -0.77 -17.51
CA ASN A 137 27.06 -0.69 -18.95
C ASN A 137 28.10 -1.54 -19.72
N ASN A 138 29.38 -1.39 -19.40
CA ASN A 138 30.45 -2.20 -20.00
C ASN A 138 30.26 -3.72 -19.76
N LYS A 139 29.79 -4.11 -18.55
CA LYS A 139 29.46 -5.51 -18.26
C LYS A 139 28.28 -5.99 -19.09
N TRP A 140 27.24 -5.17 -19.24
CA TRP A 140 26.08 -5.47 -20.07
C TRP A 140 26.50 -5.65 -21.55
N GLU A 141 27.30 -4.74 -22.10
CA GLU A 141 27.76 -4.82 -23.48
C GLU A 141 28.53 -6.10 -23.77
N LYS A 142 29.40 -6.55 -22.84
CA LYS A 142 30.15 -7.80 -22.95
C LYS A 142 29.29 -9.06 -22.86
N SER A 143 28.12 -8.97 -22.22
CA SER A 143 27.21 -10.09 -21.99
C SER A 143 26.09 -10.22 -23.01
N LYS A 144 26.13 -9.43 -24.12
CA LYS A 144 25.13 -9.47 -25.19
C LYS A 144 24.88 -10.88 -25.71
N GLN A 145 23.86 -11.54 -25.16
CA GLN A 145 23.34 -12.83 -25.67
C GLN A 145 21.97 -12.56 -26.33
N LYS A 146 21.38 -13.60 -26.95
CA LYS A 146 19.99 -13.53 -27.43
C LYS A 146 19.04 -13.21 -26.28
N ILE A 147 18.74 -11.94 -26.08
CA ILE A 147 17.91 -11.46 -24.96
C ILE A 147 16.45 -11.45 -25.43
N LYS A 148 15.58 -11.99 -24.57
CA LYS A 148 14.13 -11.99 -24.78
C LYS A 148 13.60 -10.55 -24.79
N SER A 149 12.84 -10.19 -25.81
CA SER A 149 12.08 -8.94 -25.82
C SER A 149 10.71 -9.16 -25.18
N TYR A 150 10.18 -8.12 -24.55
CA TYR A 150 8.88 -8.11 -23.91
C TYR A 150 7.97 -7.08 -24.56
N ASP A 151 6.66 -7.31 -24.55
CA ASP A 151 5.68 -6.43 -25.16
C ASP A 151 5.03 -5.51 -24.14
N GLN A 152 5.00 -5.93 -22.88
CA GLN A 152 4.47 -5.16 -21.76
C GLN A 152 5.18 -5.50 -20.45
N ILE A 153 5.02 -4.64 -19.45
CA ILE A 153 5.53 -4.84 -18.10
C ILE A 153 4.35 -4.84 -17.13
N CYS A 154 4.33 -5.77 -16.19
CA CYS A 154 3.32 -5.85 -15.15
C CYS A 154 3.95 -5.71 -13.76
N MET A 155 3.38 -4.83 -12.94
CA MET A 155 3.74 -4.71 -11.53
C MET A 155 3.26 -5.96 -10.77
N PHE A 156 4.19 -6.63 -10.09
CA PHE A 156 3.92 -7.90 -9.39
C PHE A 156 4.31 -7.81 -7.91
N SER A 157 3.40 -7.26 -7.10
CA SER A 157 3.67 -6.98 -5.68
C SER A 157 3.57 -8.20 -4.76
N GLY A 158 2.98 -9.30 -5.21
CA GLY A 158 2.64 -10.47 -4.39
C GLY A 158 1.30 -10.34 -3.65
N GLY A 159 0.56 -9.24 -3.87
CA GLY A 159 -0.80 -9.04 -3.37
C GLY A 159 -1.86 -9.63 -4.30
N MET A 160 -3.09 -9.76 -3.80
CA MET A 160 -4.22 -10.34 -4.55
C MET A 160 -4.46 -9.63 -5.89
N ASP A 161 -4.39 -8.30 -5.93
CA ASP A 161 -4.68 -7.54 -7.15
C ASP A 161 -3.63 -7.81 -8.24
N SER A 162 -2.34 -7.79 -7.87
CA SER A 162 -1.28 -8.12 -8.82
C SER A 162 -1.28 -9.59 -9.24
N PHE A 163 -1.74 -10.48 -8.38
CA PHE A 163 -1.95 -11.90 -8.68
C PHE A 163 -3.04 -12.09 -9.74
N ILE A 164 -4.23 -11.51 -9.51
CA ILE A 164 -5.33 -11.54 -10.46
C ILE A 164 -4.94 -10.87 -11.78
N GLY A 165 -4.29 -9.71 -11.71
CA GLY A 165 -3.85 -8.99 -12.91
C GLY A 165 -2.86 -9.76 -13.76
N ALA A 166 -1.93 -10.47 -13.15
CA ALA A 166 -0.99 -11.34 -13.86
C ALA A 166 -1.70 -12.51 -14.55
N ILE A 167 -2.69 -13.14 -13.89
CA ILE A 167 -3.52 -14.18 -14.48
C ILE A 167 -4.27 -13.64 -15.70
N ASP A 168 -5.01 -12.56 -15.52
CA ASP A 168 -5.84 -11.99 -16.59
C ASP A 168 -5.02 -11.54 -17.80
N LEU A 169 -3.81 -11.05 -17.60
CA LEU A 169 -2.90 -10.72 -18.69
C LEU A 169 -2.46 -11.96 -19.46
N LEU A 170 -2.05 -13.01 -18.76
CA LEU A 170 -1.55 -14.24 -19.37
C LEU A 170 -2.66 -15.05 -20.07
N GLU A 171 -3.90 -14.97 -19.57
CA GLU A 171 -5.07 -15.60 -20.18
C GLU A 171 -5.68 -14.77 -21.32
N SER A 172 -5.31 -13.46 -21.42
CA SER A 172 -5.93 -12.55 -22.41
C SER A 172 -5.14 -12.39 -23.68
N SER A 173 -3.83 -12.54 -23.62
CA SER A 173 -2.91 -12.14 -24.68
C SER A 173 -1.72 -13.08 -24.75
N SER A 174 -1.19 -13.28 -25.97
CA SER A 174 0.08 -13.95 -26.21
C SER A 174 1.29 -13.01 -26.00
N ASP A 175 1.06 -11.76 -25.57
CA ASP A 175 2.09 -10.77 -25.33
C ASP A 175 3.07 -11.24 -24.26
N LYS A 176 4.34 -11.10 -24.55
CA LYS A 176 5.41 -11.45 -23.61
C LYS A 176 5.46 -10.41 -22.50
N THR A 177 5.09 -10.82 -21.30
CA THR A 177 5.03 -9.96 -20.12
C THR A 177 6.28 -10.11 -19.26
N LEU A 178 6.89 -8.99 -18.87
CA LEU A 178 7.93 -8.95 -17.85
C LEU A 178 7.28 -8.52 -16.52
N PHE A 179 7.42 -9.35 -15.50
CA PHE A 179 6.90 -9.06 -14.17
C PHE A 179 7.97 -8.37 -13.32
N VAL A 180 7.60 -7.21 -12.75
CA VAL A 180 8.51 -6.42 -11.91
C VAL A 180 7.98 -6.38 -10.49
N SER A 181 8.83 -6.78 -9.53
CA SER A 181 8.56 -6.81 -8.11
C SER A 181 9.54 -5.94 -7.34
N HIS A 182 9.08 -5.37 -6.25
CA HIS A 182 9.93 -4.69 -5.26
C HIS A 182 9.63 -5.26 -3.87
N TYR A 183 10.68 -5.47 -3.08
CA TYR A 183 10.57 -5.83 -1.68
C TYR A 183 11.44 -4.93 -0.81
N GLY A 184 10.94 -4.60 0.37
CA GLY A 184 11.70 -3.89 1.40
C GLY A 184 12.45 -4.85 2.32
N GLY A 185 12.95 -4.38 3.46
CA GLY A 185 13.71 -5.18 4.41
C GLY A 185 12.92 -6.32 5.10
N GLY A 186 11.59 -6.37 4.95
CA GLY A 186 10.75 -7.43 5.48
C GLY A 186 10.78 -8.69 4.62
N LYS A 187 10.92 -9.87 5.24
CA LYS A 187 10.93 -11.16 4.51
C LYS A 187 9.56 -11.52 3.95
N GLY A 188 8.48 -11.13 4.64
CA GLY A 188 7.13 -11.57 4.34
C GLY A 188 6.68 -11.26 2.92
N THR A 189 6.90 -10.05 2.43
CA THR A 189 6.53 -9.70 1.04
C THR A 189 7.30 -10.52 0.03
N LYS A 190 8.60 -10.73 0.26
CA LYS A 190 9.45 -11.50 -0.67
C LYS A 190 9.04 -12.96 -0.75
N GLU A 191 8.71 -13.58 0.39
CA GLU A 191 8.28 -15.00 0.44
C GLU A 191 7.06 -15.23 -0.45
N PHE A 192 6.02 -14.38 -0.33
CA PHE A 192 4.83 -14.48 -1.16
C PHE A 192 5.10 -14.21 -2.64
N GLN A 193 5.97 -13.26 -2.96
CA GLN A 193 6.41 -13.05 -4.35
C GLN A 193 7.11 -14.28 -4.92
N ASP A 194 7.99 -14.93 -4.15
CA ASP A 194 8.74 -16.11 -4.60
C ASP A 194 7.81 -17.32 -4.78
N ILE A 195 6.88 -17.57 -3.86
CA ILE A 195 5.89 -18.65 -3.98
C ILE A 195 5.04 -18.44 -5.24
N LEU A 196 4.45 -17.26 -5.40
CA LEU A 196 3.61 -16.97 -6.56
C LEU A 196 4.40 -17.07 -7.88
N LYS A 197 5.63 -16.57 -7.91
CA LYS A 197 6.51 -16.69 -9.10
C LYS A 197 6.67 -18.15 -9.53
N GLU A 198 6.94 -19.07 -8.60
CA GLU A 198 7.05 -20.50 -8.89
C GLU A 198 5.73 -21.08 -9.42
N LYS A 199 4.60 -20.71 -8.83
CA LYS A 199 3.27 -21.12 -9.30
C LYS A 199 2.99 -20.64 -10.73
N PHE A 200 3.33 -19.38 -11.05
CA PHE A 200 3.16 -18.83 -12.41
C PHE A 200 4.09 -19.49 -13.43
N ILE A 201 5.35 -19.74 -13.07
CA ILE A 201 6.30 -20.45 -13.94
C ILE A 201 5.74 -21.82 -14.32
N ASN A 202 5.23 -22.56 -13.35
CA ASN A 202 4.69 -23.91 -13.59
C ASN A 202 3.38 -23.88 -14.39
N GLN A 203 2.46 -22.94 -14.08
CA GLN A 203 1.13 -22.86 -14.72
C GLN A 203 1.23 -22.38 -16.18
N TYR A 204 2.06 -21.36 -16.43
CA TYR A 204 2.10 -20.64 -17.72
C TYR A 204 3.38 -20.85 -18.51
N SER A 205 4.22 -21.83 -18.12
CA SER A 205 5.49 -22.14 -18.77
C SER A 205 6.40 -20.90 -18.92
N LEU A 206 6.41 -20.03 -17.90
CA LEU A 206 7.25 -18.85 -17.83
C LEU A 206 8.67 -19.23 -17.41
N GLU A 207 9.61 -18.29 -17.54
CA GLU A 207 11.00 -18.47 -17.17
C GLU A 207 11.36 -17.57 -15.99
N LEU A 208 12.40 -17.93 -15.22
CA LEU A 208 12.92 -17.09 -14.13
C LEU A 208 13.32 -15.68 -14.59
N ARG A 209 13.72 -15.53 -15.86
CA ARG A 209 14.08 -14.24 -16.44
C ARG A 209 12.87 -13.33 -16.69
N ASP A 210 11.66 -13.86 -16.69
CA ASP A 210 10.43 -13.09 -16.84
C ASP A 210 10.03 -12.37 -15.55
N PHE A 211 10.77 -12.60 -14.45
CA PHE A 211 10.54 -11.97 -13.16
C PHE A 211 11.79 -11.20 -12.70
N HIS A 212 11.65 -9.90 -12.57
CA HIS A 212 12.66 -9.01 -12.01
C HIS A 212 12.25 -8.53 -10.61
N GLN A 213 13.01 -8.95 -9.61
CA GLN A 213 12.79 -8.54 -8.23
C GLN A 213 13.87 -7.54 -7.80
N TYR A 214 13.44 -6.41 -7.26
CA TYR A 214 14.32 -5.34 -6.79
C TYR A 214 14.18 -5.15 -5.28
N TYR A 215 15.30 -4.81 -4.68
CA TYR A 215 15.40 -4.45 -3.28
C TYR A 215 15.94 -3.04 -3.17
N ALA A 216 15.38 -2.26 -2.25
CA ALA A 216 15.91 -0.96 -1.85
C ALA A 216 15.61 -0.70 -0.38
N LYS A 217 16.59 -0.14 0.32
CA LYS A 217 16.51 0.19 1.75
C LYS A 217 17.36 1.40 2.08
N VAL A 218 16.81 2.32 2.84
CA VAL A 218 17.56 3.35 3.57
C VAL A 218 18.07 2.74 4.86
N VAL A 219 19.37 2.70 5.09
CA VAL A 219 19.97 1.97 6.22
C VAL A 219 19.59 2.61 7.55
N SER A 220 19.66 3.93 7.65
CA SER A 220 19.36 4.71 8.87
C SER A 220 17.93 5.25 8.91
N GLY A 221 16.99 4.65 8.16
CA GLY A 221 15.62 5.13 8.10
C GLY A 221 14.88 5.01 9.44
N ILE A 222 14.33 6.12 9.91
CA ILE A 222 13.67 6.28 11.21
C ILE A 222 12.17 6.51 11.11
N GLU A 223 11.65 6.98 9.94
CA GLU A 223 10.22 7.19 9.72
C GLU A 223 9.57 5.92 9.16
N ASP A 224 8.49 5.46 9.78
CA ASP A 224 7.78 4.24 9.40
C ASP A 224 6.56 4.49 8.50
N THR A 225 6.01 5.71 8.50
CA THR A 225 4.84 6.08 7.68
C THR A 225 5.24 6.53 6.28
N THR A 226 5.89 5.64 5.51
CA THR A 226 6.35 5.95 4.15
C THR A 226 5.19 5.96 3.15
N ARG A 227 5.17 7.00 2.28
CA ARG A 227 4.16 7.16 1.23
C ARG A 227 4.73 7.14 -0.17
N THR A 228 6.05 7.30 -0.29
CA THR A 228 6.74 7.45 -1.56
C THR A 228 7.30 6.15 -2.12
N ARG A 229 7.21 5.04 -1.37
CA ARG A 229 7.73 3.73 -1.78
C ARG A 229 7.16 3.25 -3.12
N SER A 230 5.90 3.55 -3.40
CA SER A 230 5.25 3.18 -4.66
C SER A 230 5.83 3.92 -5.85
N PHE A 231 6.19 5.20 -5.70
CA PHE A 231 6.87 5.97 -6.73
C PHE A 231 8.21 5.31 -7.11
N MET A 232 9.01 4.92 -6.10
CA MET A 232 10.25 4.18 -6.35
C MET A 232 9.99 2.82 -7.02
N PHE A 233 8.96 2.09 -6.62
CA PHE A 233 8.60 0.82 -7.24
C PHE A 233 8.21 0.98 -8.71
N PHE A 234 7.40 1.97 -9.05
CA PHE A 234 7.06 2.29 -10.44
C PHE A 234 8.29 2.72 -11.24
N SER A 235 9.15 3.54 -10.66
CA SER A 235 10.37 4.01 -11.30
C SER A 235 11.35 2.86 -11.64
N HIS A 236 11.42 1.80 -10.83
CA HIS A 236 12.16 0.59 -11.18
C HIS A 236 11.60 -0.07 -12.46
N ALA A 237 10.27 -0.22 -12.55
CA ALA A 237 9.63 -0.80 -13.73
C ALA A 237 9.79 0.09 -14.97
N LEU A 238 9.70 1.42 -14.80
CA LEU A 238 9.90 2.40 -15.87
C LEU A 238 11.34 2.41 -16.39
N ALA A 239 12.32 2.29 -15.49
CA ALA A 239 13.72 2.14 -15.91
C ALA A 239 13.92 0.86 -16.73
N VAL A 240 13.30 -0.25 -16.32
CA VAL A 240 13.32 -1.50 -17.11
C VAL A 240 12.61 -1.32 -18.45
N ALA A 241 11.47 -0.61 -18.48
CA ALA A 241 10.73 -0.31 -19.71
C ALA A 241 11.57 0.46 -20.74
N SER A 242 12.41 1.39 -20.29
CA SER A 242 13.31 2.15 -21.18
C SER A 242 14.26 1.24 -21.98
N CYS A 243 14.57 0.06 -21.43
CA CYS A 243 15.43 -0.92 -22.09
C CYS A 243 14.75 -1.70 -23.22
N LEU A 244 13.46 -1.49 -23.47
CA LEU A 244 12.73 -2.12 -24.58
C LEU A 244 12.76 -1.31 -25.88
N ARG A 245 13.13 -0.02 -25.79
CA ARG A 245 13.27 0.91 -26.92
C ARG A 245 12.05 1.02 -27.84
N LYS A 246 10.85 0.75 -27.31
CA LYS A 246 9.55 0.85 -27.99
C LYS A 246 8.50 1.39 -27.06
N GLN A 247 7.34 1.75 -27.58
CA GLN A 247 6.17 2.04 -26.75
C GLN A 247 5.72 0.77 -26.05
N VAL A 248 5.56 0.82 -24.71
CA VAL A 248 5.11 -0.32 -23.90
C VAL A 248 4.07 0.13 -22.89
N HIS A 249 3.23 -0.80 -22.45
CA HIS A 249 2.34 -0.58 -21.31
C HIS A 249 3.02 -1.02 -20.01
N LEU A 250 2.97 -0.16 -19.01
CA LEU A 250 3.20 -0.53 -17.61
C LEU A 250 1.85 -0.80 -16.97
N VAL A 251 1.54 -2.08 -16.80
CA VAL A 251 0.28 -2.53 -16.19
C VAL A 251 0.42 -2.52 -14.68
N ILE A 252 -0.47 -1.80 -14.01
CA ILE A 252 -0.50 -1.60 -12.56
C ILE A 252 -1.84 -2.14 -12.05
N PRO A 253 -1.94 -3.45 -11.78
CA PRO A 253 -3.19 -4.06 -11.32
C PRO A 253 -3.50 -3.62 -9.90
N GLU A 254 -4.47 -2.73 -9.74
CA GLU A 254 -4.96 -2.28 -8.44
C GLU A 254 -6.47 -2.04 -8.53
N ASN A 255 -7.23 -2.53 -7.56
CA ASN A 255 -8.67 -2.27 -7.54
C ASN A 255 -8.97 -0.78 -7.36
N GLY A 256 -9.95 -0.30 -8.13
CA GLY A 256 -10.27 1.13 -8.16
C GLY A 256 -10.81 1.65 -6.83
N PHE A 257 -11.45 0.82 -6.01
CA PHE A 257 -11.99 1.26 -4.73
C PHE A 257 -10.89 1.70 -3.76
N ILE A 258 -9.78 0.94 -3.67
CA ILE A 258 -8.64 1.36 -2.85
C ILE A 258 -7.88 2.53 -3.49
N SER A 259 -7.87 2.59 -4.84
CA SER A 259 -7.23 3.67 -5.59
C SER A 259 -7.83 5.04 -5.29
N LEU A 260 -9.14 5.14 -5.09
CA LEU A 260 -9.83 6.37 -4.70
C LEU A 260 -9.37 6.93 -3.34
N ASN A 261 -8.82 6.07 -2.49
CA ASN A 261 -8.20 6.45 -1.24
C ASN A 261 -9.06 7.34 -0.33
N ILE A 262 -10.36 7.08 -0.26
CA ILE A 262 -11.30 7.87 0.52
C ILE A 262 -11.14 7.55 2.01
N PRO A 263 -10.83 8.54 2.86
CA PRO A 263 -10.62 8.29 4.27
C PRO A 263 -11.95 8.01 4.99
N SER A 264 -12.02 6.91 5.72
CA SER A 264 -13.21 6.54 6.53
C SER A 264 -13.49 7.54 7.66
N THR A 265 -12.49 8.30 8.10
CA THR A 265 -12.60 9.34 9.15
C THR A 265 -11.69 10.52 8.84
N SER A 266 -12.04 11.71 9.37
CA SER A 266 -11.19 12.92 9.23
C SER A 266 -9.79 12.73 9.82
N SER A 267 -9.65 11.95 10.89
CA SER A 267 -8.33 11.61 11.48
C SER A 267 -7.46 10.72 10.59
N ARG A 268 -8.04 10.10 9.55
CA ARG A 268 -7.31 9.31 8.54
C ARG A 268 -6.98 10.10 7.28
N ILE A 269 -7.45 11.33 7.17
CA ILE A 269 -7.00 12.25 6.13
C ILE A 269 -5.50 12.45 6.37
N GLY A 270 -4.72 11.79 5.58
CA GLY A 270 -3.28 11.88 5.68
C GLY A 270 -2.57 10.66 6.31
N THR A 271 -3.10 9.91 7.28
CA THR A 271 -2.31 8.96 8.10
C THR A 271 -2.31 7.49 7.65
N SER A 272 -3.26 7.02 6.86
CA SER A 272 -3.39 5.59 6.56
C SER A 272 -3.73 5.32 5.10
N SER A 273 -3.45 6.25 4.23
CA SER A 273 -3.87 6.22 2.85
C SER A 273 -2.68 6.45 1.91
N THR A 274 -2.48 5.54 1.00
CA THR A 274 -1.52 5.69 -0.09
C THR A 274 -2.27 6.10 -1.35
N ARG A 275 -1.93 7.24 -1.92
CA ARG A 275 -2.53 7.74 -3.17
C ARG A 275 -1.85 7.13 -4.41
N THR A 276 -1.30 5.95 -4.28
CA THR A 276 -0.42 5.27 -5.24
C THR A 276 -1.02 5.14 -6.63
N THR A 277 -2.31 4.87 -6.72
CA THR A 277 -3.03 4.65 -7.99
C THR A 277 -4.26 5.55 -8.10
N HIS A 278 -4.30 6.63 -7.32
CA HIS A 278 -5.36 7.63 -7.42
C HIS A 278 -5.37 8.23 -8.84
N PRO A 279 -6.54 8.44 -9.48
CA PRO A 279 -6.63 8.92 -10.85
C PRO A 279 -5.81 10.20 -11.11
N TYR A 280 -5.88 11.16 -10.20
CA TYR A 280 -5.10 12.40 -10.29
C TYR A 280 -3.59 12.16 -10.28
N TYR A 281 -3.09 11.32 -9.36
CA TYR A 281 -1.68 10.94 -9.31
C TYR A 281 -1.23 10.25 -10.58
N MET A 282 -2.03 9.29 -11.07
CA MET A 282 -1.72 8.56 -12.31
C MET A 282 -1.69 9.47 -13.54
N GLY A 283 -2.61 10.45 -13.61
CA GLY A 283 -2.61 11.47 -14.66
C GLY A 283 -1.37 12.36 -14.64
N LEU A 284 -0.97 12.86 -13.45
CA LEU A 284 0.26 13.63 -13.30
C LEU A 284 1.50 12.79 -13.61
N PHE A 285 1.50 11.52 -13.22
CA PHE A 285 2.63 10.64 -13.51
C PHE A 285 2.74 10.36 -15.02
N GLN A 286 1.63 10.11 -15.72
CA GLN A 286 1.67 9.99 -17.18
C GLN A 286 2.19 11.27 -17.83
N LYS A 287 1.70 12.44 -17.41
CA LYS A 287 2.20 13.73 -17.90
C LYS A 287 3.70 13.91 -17.65
N LEU A 288 4.20 13.48 -16.49
CA LEU A 288 5.64 13.46 -16.20
C LEU A 288 6.41 12.59 -17.19
N LEU A 289 5.91 11.36 -17.48
CA LEU A 289 6.55 10.44 -18.42
C LEU A 289 6.60 11.03 -19.84
N ASP A 290 5.54 11.71 -20.26
CA ASP A 290 5.48 12.39 -21.56
C ASP A 290 6.50 13.53 -21.64
N LEU A 291 6.62 14.36 -20.58
CA LEU A 291 7.59 15.46 -20.49
C LEU A 291 9.06 14.99 -20.51
N ILE A 292 9.34 13.80 -19.96
CA ILE A 292 10.69 13.22 -20.00
C ILE A 292 10.86 12.23 -21.17
N GLU A 293 9.97 12.26 -22.14
CA GLU A 293 10.01 11.46 -23.38
C GLU A 293 10.19 9.95 -23.14
N LEU A 294 9.65 9.44 -22.04
CA LEU A 294 9.69 8.02 -21.74
C LEU A 294 8.49 7.31 -22.37
N LYS A 295 8.74 6.47 -23.37
CA LYS A 295 7.72 5.80 -24.19
C LYS A 295 7.00 4.69 -23.41
N VAL A 296 6.26 5.06 -22.37
CA VAL A 296 5.50 4.15 -21.51
C VAL A 296 4.11 4.72 -21.24
N THR A 297 3.08 3.89 -21.43
CA THR A 297 1.71 4.21 -21.03
C THR A 297 1.38 3.48 -19.74
N LEU A 298 0.94 4.22 -18.71
CA LEU A 298 0.46 3.65 -17.45
C LEU A 298 -0.96 3.12 -17.62
N VAL A 299 -1.19 1.86 -17.27
CA VAL A 299 -2.51 1.21 -17.44
C VAL A 299 -2.92 0.52 -16.14
N ASN A 300 -4.09 0.90 -15.61
CA ASN A 300 -4.77 0.12 -14.58
C ASN A 300 -6.03 -0.51 -15.16
N PRO A 301 -6.05 -1.81 -15.48
CA PRO A 301 -7.23 -2.46 -16.08
C PRO A 301 -8.41 -2.59 -15.12
N TYR A 302 -8.21 -2.29 -13.84
CA TYR A 302 -9.22 -2.43 -12.79
C TYR A 302 -9.62 -1.12 -12.13
N GLN A 303 -9.34 0.01 -12.77
CA GLN A 303 -9.61 1.33 -12.21
C GLN A 303 -11.09 1.58 -11.87
N PHE A 304 -12.02 0.84 -12.49
CA PHE A 304 -13.46 0.90 -12.22
C PHE A 304 -14.02 -0.37 -11.58
N LYS A 305 -13.16 -1.25 -11.07
CA LYS A 305 -13.58 -2.50 -10.43
C LYS A 305 -13.25 -2.50 -8.94
N THR A 306 -14.16 -3.07 -8.16
CA THR A 306 -13.86 -3.43 -6.76
C THR A 306 -12.97 -4.68 -6.72
N LYS A 307 -12.35 -4.94 -5.57
CA LYS A 307 -11.55 -6.16 -5.40
C LYS A 307 -12.39 -7.44 -5.52
N GLY A 308 -13.66 -7.39 -5.08
CA GLY A 308 -14.59 -8.50 -5.25
C GLY A 308 -14.93 -8.75 -6.71
N GLU A 309 -15.12 -7.69 -7.50
CA GLU A 309 -15.35 -7.80 -8.95
C GLU A 309 -14.13 -8.33 -9.70
N MET A 310 -12.91 -7.93 -9.30
CA MET A 310 -11.69 -8.51 -9.85
C MET A 310 -11.62 -10.02 -9.61
N LEU A 311 -11.88 -10.44 -8.38
CA LEU A 311 -11.81 -11.86 -7.99
C LEU A 311 -12.87 -12.70 -8.70
N LEU A 312 -14.11 -12.21 -8.77
CA LEU A 312 -15.22 -12.90 -9.47
C LEU A 312 -14.99 -13.05 -10.97
N ASN A 313 -14.38 -12.04 -11.60
CA ASN A 313 -14.21 -12.00 -13.05
C ASN A 313 -12.81 -12.43 -13.51
N CYS A 314 -11.97 -12.93 -12.62
CA CYS A 314 -10.67 -13.45 -12.99
C CYS A 314 -10.79 -14.61 -13.98
N LYS A 315 -9.99 -14.58 -15.04
CA LYS A 315 -10.13 -15.49 -16.19
C LYS A 315 -9.77 -16.95 -15.87
N ASN A 316 -8.94 -17.19 -14.86
CA ASN A 316 -8.60 -18.55 -14.43
C ASN A 316 -9.01 -18.75 -12.96
N GLN A 317 -10.30 -19.10 -12.78
CA GLN A 317 -10.92 -19.30 -11.46
C GLN A 317 -10.32 -20.47 -10.68
N SER A 318 -9.89 -21.51 -11.36
CA SER A 318 -9.25 -22.69 -10.73
C SER A 318 -7.93 -22.27 -10.09
N PHE A 319 -7.06 -21.65 -10.89
CA PHE A 319 -5.75 -21.21 -10.42
C PHE A 319 -5.81 -20.15 -9.30
N VAL A 320 -6.82 -19.25 -9.38
CA VAL A 320 -7.08 -18.27 -8.30
C VAL A 320 -7.44 -18.99 -7.00
N ARG A 321 -8.41 -19.92 -7.02
CA ARG A 321 -8.89 -20.61 -5.81
C ARG A 321 -7.80 -21.44 -5.14
N GLU A 322 -6.94 -22.08 -5.94
CA GLU A 322 -5.82 -22.90 -5.46
C GLU A 322 -4.68 -22.08 -4.84
N ASN A 323 -4.52 -20.81 -5.22
CA ASN A 323 -3.36 -20.02 -4.84
C ASN A 323 -3.69 -18.68 -4.13
N LEU A 324 -4.94 -18.45 -3.77
CA LEU A 324 -5.37 -17.20 -3.15
C LEU A 324 -4.71 -16.95 -1.79
N ASP A 325 -4.49 -17.98 -1.00
CA ASP A 325 -3.84 -17.97 0.30
C ASP A 325 -2.32 -17.66 0.20
N ASN A 326 -1.73 -17.89 -0.98
CA ASN A 326 -0.36 -17.52 -1.30
C ASN A 326 -0.18 -16.03 -1.67
N THR A 327 -1.22 -15.19 -1.52
CA THR A 327 -1.15 -13.75 -1.76
C THR A 327 -1.09 -12.94 -0.48
N MET A 328 -0.30 -11.84 -0.44
CA MET A 328 -0.15 -10.98 0.73
C MET A 328 -0.63 -9.56 0.44
N SER A 329 -1.83 -9.22 0.92
CA SER A 329 -2.42 -7.87 0.77
C SER A 329 -2.27 -7.00 2.01
N CYS A 330 -1.69 -7.49 3.09
CA CYS A 330 -1.58 -6.78 4.37
C CYS A 330 -0.57 -5.61 4.29
N SER A 331 -0.92 -4.47 4.88
CA SER A 331 0.03 -3.35 5.04
C SER A 331 1.13 -3.63 6.06
N HIS A 332 0.95 -4.63 6.95
CA HIS A 332 1.83 -4.92 8.07
C HIS A 332 2.08 -6.43 8.23
N PRO A 333 2.59 -7.11 7.19
CA PRO A 333 2.74 -8.58 7.23
C PRO A 333 3.74 -9.03 8.29
N ASP A 334 4.74 -8.22 8.57
CA ASP A 334 5.86 -8.54 9.46
C ASP A 334 5.68 -8.11 10.93
N ASN A 335 4.55 -7.50 11.31
CA ASN A 335 4.32 -7.02 12.68
C ASN A 335 4.44 -8.10 13.75
N GLY A 336 4.18 -9.37 13.44
CA GLY A 336 4.30 -10.50 14.38
C GLY A 336 5.75 -10.91 14.67
N ARG A 337 6.73 -10.45 13.91
CA ARG A 337 8.15 -10.78 14.14
C ARG A 337 8.68 -10.26 15.47
N MET A 338 8.20 -9.11 15.91
CA MET A 338 8.50 -8.62 17.26
C MET A 338 7.96 -9.53 18.36
N GLN A 339 6.93 -10.34 18.03
CA GLN A 339 6.32 -11.35 18.90
C GLN A 339 6.89 -12.75 18.65
N LYS A 340 8.04 -12.86 17.96
CA LYS A 340 8.73 -14.10 17.58
C LYS A 340 7.95 -15.02 16.63
N GLU A 341 6.97 -14.52 15.90
CA GLU A 341 6.33 -15.26 14.82
C GLU A 341 7.34 -15.55 13.70
N LYS A 342 7.41 -16.81 13.26
CA LYS A 342 8.33 -17.24 12.20
C LYS A 342 7.83 -16.85 10.80
N GLU A 343 6.53 -16.83 10.61
CA GLU A 343 5.86 -16.61 9.34
C GLU A 343 5.18 -15.26 9.26
N ALA A 344 5.16 -14.66 8.09
CA ALA A 344 4.38 -13.46 7.84
C ALA A 344 2.89 -13.82 7.76
N ARG A 345 2.03 -12.97 8.35
CA ARG A 345 0.57 -13.17 8.36
C ARG A 345 -0.16 -11.89 8.07
N HIS A 346 -1.38 -12.02 7.57
CA HIS A 346 -2.30 -10.90 7.51
C HIS A 346 -2.64 -10.41 8.92
N CYS A 347 -2.66 -9.07 9.14
CA CYS A 347 -3.12 -8.57 10.43
C CYS A 347 -4.63 -8.79 10.65
N GLY A 348 -5.43 -8.83 9.59
CA GLY A 348 -6.87 -9.06 9.59
C GLY A 348 -7.71 -7.80 9.71
N TYR A 349 -7.17 -6.70 10.24
CA TYR A 349 -7.91 -5.48 10.58
C TYR A 349 -7.51 -4.22 9.81
N CYS A 350 -6.39 -4.19 9.11
CA CYS A 350 -6.06 -3.02 8.25
C CYS A 350 -7.00 -2.96 7.04
N LEU A 351 -7.15 -1.79 6.43
CA LEU A 351 -8.07 -1.59 5.31
C LEU A 351 -7.84 -2.58 4.15
N PRO A 352 -6.59 -2.83 3.68
CA PRO A 352 -6.36 -3.85 2.66
C PRO A 352 -6.78 -5.27 3.07
N CYS A 353 -6.61 -5.65 4.35
CA CYS A 353 -7.09 -6.94 4.85
C CYS A 353 -8.62 -7.03 4.86
N VAL A 354 -9.29 -5.96 5.27
CA VAL A 354 -10.77 -5.93 5.33
C VAL A 354 -11.36 -5.96 3.93
N ILE A 355 -10.83 -5.19 2.99
CA ILE A 355 -11.24 -5.22 1.58
C ILE A 355 -10.97 -6.61 0.97
N ARG A 356 -9.84 -7.27 1.32
CA ARG A 356 -9.55 -8.65 0.90
C ARG A 356 -10.62 -9.62 1.38
N GLN A 357 -10.93 -9.59 2.67
CA GLN A 357 -11.93 -10.49 3.27
C GLN A 357 -13.34 -10.25 2.69
N ALA A 358 -13.71 -8.98 2.49
CA ALA A 358 -14.97 -8.62 1.83
C ALA A 358 -15.05 -9.16 0.39
N ALA A 359 -13.93 -9.04 -0.36
CA ALA A 359 -13.86 -9.55 -1.73
C ALA A 359 -13.96 -11.08 -1.80
N ILE A 360 -13.29 -11.79 -0.92
CA ILE A 360 -13.31 -13.26 -0.83
C ILE A 360 -14.72 -13.74 -0.46
N MET A 361 -15.36 -13.09 0.50
CA MET A 361 -16.74 -13.37 0.89
C MET A 361 -17.70 -13.14 -0.27
N ARG A 362 -17.60 -12.00 -0.98
CA ARG A 362 -18.41 -11.72 -2.17
C ARG A 362 -18.24 -12.77 -3.27
N ALA A 363 -17.02 -13.29 -3.44
CA ALA A 363 -16.73 -14.32 -4.43
C ALA A 363 -17.18 -15.74 -4.01
N GLY A 364 -17.71 -15.92 -2.80
CA GLY A 364 -18.11 -17.21 -2.27
C GLY A 364 -16.95 -18.20 -2.16
N ILE A 365 -15.74 -17.70 -1.88
CA ILE A 365 -14.54 -18.53 -1.72
C ILE A 365 -14.31 -18.75 -0.22
N ILE A 366 -13.92 -19.97 0.15
CA ILE A 366 -13.48 -20.27 1.52
C ILE A 366 -12.09 -19.68 1.69
N ASP A 367 -11.95 -18.70 2.58
CA ASP A 367 -10.68 -18.05 2.87
C ASP A 367 -9.81 -18.93 3.80
N GLN A 368 -8.73 -19.47 3.26
CA GLN A 368 -7.75 -20.28 4.00
C GLN A 368 -6.56 -19.45 4.47
N SER A 369 -6.57 -18.12 4.24
CA SER A 369 -5.50 -17.23 4.64
C SER A 369 -5.34 -17.14 6.15
N SER A 370 -4.11 -17.06 6.62
CA SER A 370 -3.81 -16.90 8.05
C SER A 370 -3.91 -15.44 8.48
N TYR A 371 -4.78 -15.16 9.45
CA TYR A 371 -4.98 -13.84 10.05
C TYR A 371 -4.60 -13.82 11.53
N ARG A 372 -4.04 -12.70 12.01
CA ARG A 372 -3.78 -12.50 13.45
C ARG A 372 -5.05 -12.13 14.21
N ASP A 373 -5.89 -11.27 13.62
CA ASP A 373 -7.14 -10.80 14.24
C ASP A 373 -8.16 -10.37 13.17
N ASN A 374 -8.85 -11.31 12.59
CA ASN A 374 -9.93 -11.04 11.64
C ASN A 374 -11.30 -10.80 12.31
N LYS A 375 -11.40 -10.98 13.63
CA LYS A 375 -12.61 -10.74 14.42
C LYS A 375 -12.58 -9.40 15.18
N PHE A 376 -11.52 -8.61 15.07
CA PHE A 376 -11.30 -7.34 15.77
C PHE A 376 -11.32 -7.46 17.31
N ASN A 377 -10.79 -8.55 17.85
CA ASN A 377 -10.71 -8.83 19.28
C ASN A 377 -9.31 -8.53 19.86
N GLY A 378 -8.31 -8.36 19.00
CA GLY A 378 -6.88 -8.34 19.34
C GLY A 378 -6.34 -7.08 20.01
N GLY A 379 -7.18 -6.12 20.40
CA GLY A 379 -6.74 -4.97 21.18
C GLY A 379 -7.18 -3.59 20.66
N LYS A 380 -6.52 -2.53 21.19
CA LYS A 380 -6.91 -1.13 20.90
C LYS A 380 -6.85 -0.79 19.41
N VAL A 381 -5.78 -1.18 18.72
CA VAL A 381 -5.57 -0.82 17.32
C VAL A 381 -6.65 -1.43 16.42
N SER A 382 -6.92 -2.72 16.53
CA SER A 382 -7.92 -3.39 15.70
C SER A 382 -9.34 -2.86 15.97
N ARG A 383 -9.68 -2.59 17.24
CA ARG A 383 -10.96 -1.96 17.61
C ARG A 383 -11.09 -0.55 17.06
N THR A 384 -10.03 0.25 17.07
CA THR A 384 -10.01 1.58 16.45
C THR A 384 -10.24 1.49 14.95
N CYS A 385 -9.64 0.51 14.27
CA CYS A 385 -9.89 0.25 12.86
C CYS A 385 -11.37 -0.08 12.58
N LEU A 386 -11.96 -1.01 13.34
CA LEU A 386 -13.37 -1.37 13.21
C LEU A 386 -14.30 -0.17 13.40
N ASN A 387 -14.05 0.63 14.45
CA ASN A 387 -14.84 1.82 14.71
C ASN A 387 -14.73 2.85 13.57
N SER A 388 -13.55 2.99 12.97
CA SER A 388 -13.35 3.86 11.80
C SER A 388 -14.17 3.40 10.59
N TYR A 389 -14.21 2.09 10.31
CA TYR A 389 -15.01 1.54 9.21
C TYR A 389 -16.50 1.73 9.46
N ARG A 390 -16.98 1.43 10.67
CA ARG A 390 -18.37 1.65 11.07
C ARG A 390 -18.78 3.13 10.96
N LEU A 391 -17.89 4.04 11.34
CA LEU A 391 -18.15 5.47 11.20
C LEU A 391 -18.18 5.91 9.73
N GLY A 392 -17.29 5.38 8.90
CA GLY A 392 -17.30 5.59 7.45
C GLY A 392 -18.62 5.14 6.82
N LEU A 393 -19.09 3.93 7.18
CA LEU A 393 -20.38 3.41 6.71
C LEU A 393 -21.58 4.22 7.18
N ARG A 394 -21.56 4.75 8.41
CA ARG A 394 -22.62 5.64 8.92
C ARG A 394 -22.70 6.97 8.18
N LYS A 395 -21.56 7.49 7.73
CA LYS A 395 -21.45 8.73 6.95
C LYS A 395 -21.72 8.51 5.46
N PHE A 396 -21.63 7.27 5.01
CA PHE A 396 -21.82 6.93 3.61
C PHE A 396 -23.27 7.23 3.17
N ASN A 397 -23.37 8.04 2.13
CA ASN A 397 -24.63 8.33 1.45
C ASN A 397 -24.37 8.34 -0.08
N PRO A 398 -24.97 7.41 -0.84
CA PRO A 398 -24.79 7.33 -2.29
C PRO A 398 -25.04 8.64 -3.03
N LYS A 399 -25.96 9.47 -2.56
CA LYS A 399 -26.28 10.78 -3.17
C LYS A 399 -25.10 11.75 -3.18
N TYR A 400 -24.16 11.60 -2.21
CA TYR A 400 -23.01 12.48 -2.07
C TYR A 400 -21.69 11.82 -2.54
N SER A 401 -21.78 10.68 -3.24
CA SER A 401 -20.58 9.95 -3.72
C SER A 401 -19.68 10.81 -4.59
N PHE A 402 -20.24 11.62 -5.48
CA PHE A 402 -19.48 12.58 -6.30
C PHE A 402 -18.62 13.52 -5.45
N MET A 403 -19.22 14.17 -4.45
CA MET A 403 -18.51 15.10 -3.58
C MET A 403 -17.47 14.36 -2.73
N THR A 404 -17.80 13.14 -2.30
CA THR A 404 -16.93 12.34 -1.46
C THR A 404 -15.67 11.92 -2.20
N ILE A 405 -15.77 11.45 -3.45
CA ILE A 405 -14.58 11.06 -4.24
C ILE A 405 -13.70 12.26 -4.55
N GLN A 406 -14.27 13.43 -4.83
CA GLN A 406 -13.51 14.66 -5.07
C GLN A 406 -12.73 15.14 -3.84
N SER A 407 -13.17 14.79 -2.62
CA SER A 407 -12.46 15.18 -1.40
C SER A 407 -11.10 14.47 -1.23
N SER A 408 -10.85 13.37 -1.95
CA SER A 408 -9.57 12.65 -1.92
C SER A 408 -8.54 13.17 -2.92
N GLY A 409 -9.00 13.89 -3.94
CA GLY A 409 -8.21 14.48 -5.03
C GLY A 409 -9.10 14.79 -6.23
N SER A 410 -8.64 15.69 -7.10
CA SER A 410 -9.40 16.03 -8.32
C SER A 410 -9.58 14.82 -9.23
N ILE A 411 -10.81 14.59 -9.66
CA ILE A 411 -11.16 13.58 -10.67
C ILE A 411 -11.91 14.30 -11.77
N GLU A 412 -11.26 14.49 -12.91
CA GLU A 412 -11.81 15.29 -14.03
C GLU A 412 -12.61 14.43 -15.01
N ASN A 413 -12.17 13.17 -15.22
CA ASN A 413 -12.75 12.28 -16.21
C ASN A 413 -13.42 11.08 -15.54
N ASN A 414 -14.47 10.52 -16.17
CA ASN A 414 -15.17 9.31 -15.73
C ASN A 414 -15.68 9.38 -14.28
N ILE A 415 -16.07 10.57 -13.82
CA ILE A 415 -16.48 10.81 -12.43
C ILE A 415 -17.68 9.94 -12.02
N GLU A 416 -18.60 9.68 -12.94
CA GLU A 416 -19.76 8.80 -12.69
C GLU A 416 -19.32 7.37 -12.42
N ASP A 417 -18.38 6.84 -13.22
CA ASP A 417 -17.85 5.49 -13.07
C ASP A 417 -17.14 5.33 -11.71
N TYR A 418 -16.36 6.34 -11.31
CA TYR A 418 -15.71 6.37 -9.99
C TYR A 418 -16.71 6.51 -8.83
N ALA A 419 -17.77 7.31 -9.00
CA ALA A 419 -18.82 7.42 -7.98
C ALA A 419 -19.58 6.09 -7.81
N ASN A 420 -19.92 5.44 -8.93
CA ASN A 420 -20.55 4.12 -8.92
C ASN A 420 -19.63 3.04 -8.35
N LEU A 421 -18.34 3.08 -8.66
CA LEU A 421 -17.33 2.21 -8.05
C LEU A 421 -17.28 2.40 -6.53
N TYR A 422 -17.26 3.64 -6.07
CA TYR A 422 -17.23 3.95 -4.64
C TYR A 422 -18.45 3.38 -3.92
N ILE A 423 -19.64 3.53 -4.51
CA ILE A 423 -20.89 2.96 -3.97
C ILE A 423 -20.76 1.45 -3.84
N ARG A 424 -20.38 0.73 -4.90
CA ARG A 424 -20.22 -0.72 -4.89
C ARG A 424 -19.18 -1.21 -3.88
N GLY A 425 -18.04 -0.49 -3.75
CA GLY A 425 -17.02 -0.83 -2.77
C GLY A 425 -17.47 -0.62 -1.33
N MET A 426 -18.26 0.41 -1.06
CA MET A 426 -18.86 0.63 0.26
C MET A 426 -19.92 -0.41 0.60
N GLU A 427 -20.67 -0.89 -0.38
CA GLU A 427 -21.64 -1.98 -0.21
C GLU A 427 -20.95 -3.31 0.10
N GLU A 428 -19.87 -3.65 -0.60
CA GLU A 428 -19.03 -4.83 -0.26
C GLU A 428 -18.52 -4.77 1.18
N LEU A 429 -17.99 -3.62 1.58
CA LEU A 429 -17.50 -3.42 2.93
C LEU A 429 -18.61 -3.51 3.98
N LYS A 430 -19.79 -2.95 3.69
CA LYS A 430 -20.96 -3.00 4.56
C LYS A 430 -21.41 -4.45 4.77
N THR A 431 -21.61 -5.20 3.70
CA THR A 431 -22.04 -6.59 3.75
C THR A 431 -21.09 -7.43 4.59
N TYR A 432 -19.79 -7.32 4.37
CA TYR A 432 -18.77 -8.03 5.17
C TYR A 432 -18.85 -7.71 6.67
N LEU A 433 -18.99 -6.41 7.03
CA LEU A 433 -19.01 -6.01 8.44
C LEU A 433 -20.35 -6.35 9.14
N GLU A 434 -21.45 -6.47 8.40
CA GLU A 434 -22.74 -6.93 8.91
C GLU A 434 -22.71 -8.45 9.18
N GLU A 435 -22.16 -9.25 8.27
CA GLU A 435 -21.91 -10.67 8.46
C GLU A 435 -21.04 -10.95 9.67
N LEU A 436 -19.91 -10.23 9.77
CA LEU A 436 -19.00 -10.34 10.90
C LEU A 436 -19.71 -10.03 12.25
N LYS A 437 -20.61 -9.03 12.27
CA LYS A 437 -21.40 -8.68 13.45
C LYS A 437 -22.36 -9.80 13.81
N SER A 438 -23.00 -10.40 12.84
CA SER A 438 -23.96 -11.50 13.04
C SER A 438 -23.27 -12.76 13.58
N ALA A 439 -22.14 -13.13 12.99
CA ALA A 439 -21.32 -14.24 13.47
C ALA A 439 -20.84 -14.05 14.91
N ARG A 440 -20.35 -12.85 15.21
CA ARG A 440 -19.90 -12.50 16.56
C ARG A 440 -21.04 -12.53 17.58
N SER A 441 -22.20 -12.00 17.23
CA SER A 441 -23.40 -12.05 18.09
C SER A 441 -23.85 -13.48 18.38
N PHE A 442 -23.73 -14.37 17.40
CA PHE A 442 -24.02 -15.79 17.58
C PHE A 442 -23.00 -16.48 18.51
N GLU A 443 -21.70 -16.26 18.31
CA GLU A 443 -20.64 -16.78 19.18
C GLU A 443 -20.76 -16.25 20.62
N GLU A 444 -21.06 -14.98 20.79
CA GLU A 444 -21.29 -14.37 22.12
C GLU A 444 -22.50 -15.01 22.82
N LYS A 445 -23.58 -15.30 22.08
CA LYS A 445 -24.75 -16.03 22.63
C LYS A 445 -24.41 -17.48 22.99
N GLN A 446 -23.68 -18.19 22.14
CA GLN A 446 -23.25 -19.56 22.41
C GLN A 446 -22.35 -19.61 23.65
N ALA A 447 -21.34 -18.75 23.73
CA ALA A 447 -20.45 -18.66 24.90
C ALA A 447 -21.23 -18.32 26.18
N TRP A 448 -22.24 -17.44 26.10
CA TRP A 448 -23.11 -17.13 27.23
C TRP A 448 -23.96 -18.34 27.66
N LEU A 449 -24.51 -19.10 26.70
CA LEU A 449 -25.27 -20.31 26.98
C LEU A 449 -24.39 -21.37 27.65
N GLU A 450 -23.20 -21.61 27.12
CA GLU A 450 -22.23 -22.56 27.70
C GLU A 450 -21.83 -22.16 29.15
N MET A 451 -21.56 -20.87 29.37
CA MET A 451 -21.24 -20.33 30.67
C MET A 451 -22.43 -20.46 31.62
N SER A 452 -23.65 -20.19 31.17
CA SER A 452 -24.85 -20.32 31.97
C SER A 452 -25.14 -21.78 32.37
N GLU A 453 -24.90 -22.74 31.45
CA GLU A 453 -25.01 -24.17 31.74
C GLU A 453 -23.94 -24.64 32.75
N LYS A 454 -22.70 -24.15 32.60
CA LYS A 454 -21.62 -24.45 33.56
C LYS A 454 -21.97 -23.92 34.95
N VAL A 455 -22.42 -22.66 35.06
CA VAL A 455 -22.86 -22.07 36.34
C VAL A 455 -24.02 -22.86 36.93
N ARG A 456 -25.00 -23.28 36.13
CA ARG A 456 -26.11 -24.11 36.58
C ARG A 456 -25.65 -25.48 37.13
N LYS A 457 -24.70 -26.13 36.45
CA LYS A 457 -24.08 -27.39 36.91
C LYS A 457 -23.32 -27.21 38.22
N ASP A 458 -22.57 -26.11 38.31
CA ASP A 458 -21.79 -25.79 39.53
C ASP A 458 -22.71 -25.44 40.73
N MET A 459 -23.79 -24.68 40.49
CA MET A 459 -24.83 -24.40 41.48
C MET A 459 -25.53 -25.68 41.94
N ASN A 460 -25.87 -26.58 41.05
CA ASN A 460 -26.48 -27.87 41.43
C ASN A 460 -25.52 -28.73 42.26
N LYS A 461 -24.24 -28.75 41.96
CA LYS A 461 -23.22 -29.39 42.80
C LYS A 461 -23.12 -28.78 44.21
N MET A 462 -23.22 -27.46 44.31
CA MET A 462 -23.17 -26.74 45.60
C MET A 462 -24.42 -26.96 46.44
N LEU A 463 -25.59 -27.03 45.80
CA LEU A 463 -26.87 -27.38 46.48
C LEU A 463 -26.85 -28.79 47.07
N LEU A 464 -26.26 -29.76 46.36
CA LEU A 464 -26.02 -31.12 46.82
C LEU A 464 -25.10 -31.19 48.04
N HIS A 465 -24.20 -30.19 48.22
CA HIS A 465 -23.23 -30.14 49.32
C HIS A 465 -23.68 -29.25 50.51
N LYS A 466 -24.98 -28.93 50.64
CA LYS A 466 -25.58 -28.17 51.79
C LYS A 466 -24.86 -26.87 52.17
N ARG A 467 -24.63 -25.96 51.19
CA ARG A 467 -24.09 -24.63 51.54
C ARG A 467 -24.96 -23.52 50.96
N VAL A 468 -25.94 -23.08 51.75
CA VAL A 468 -26.94 -22.06 51.38
C VAL A 468 -26.35 -20.63 51.32
N ALA A 469 -25.13 -20.36 51.76
CA ALA A 469 -24.64 -18.98 52.00
C ALA A 469 -24.13 -18.23 50.74
N ILE A 470 -24.07 -18.87 49.57
CA ILE A 470 -23.47 -18.22 48.39
C ILE A 470 -24.49 -17.73 47.35
N VAL A 471 -25.77 -18.14 47.50
CA VAL A 471 -26.83 -17.76 46.55
C VAL A 471 -27.08 -16.23 46.52
N ALA A 472 -26.92 -15.56 47.67
CA ALA A 472 -27.14 -14.11 47.79
C ALA A 472 -26.06 -13.30 47.06
N GLY A 473 -24.82 -13.79 46.98
CA GLY A 473 -23.73 -13.09 46.29
C GLY A 473 -23.85 -13.11 44.75
N LEU A 474 -24.37 -14.21 44.20
CA LEU A 474 -24.53 -14.35 42.75
C LEU A 474 -25.70 -13.54 42.20
N MET A 475 -26.77 -13.30 43.00
CA MET A 475 -27.87 -12.41 42.61
C MET A 475 -27.44 -10.95 42.55
N VAL A 476 -26.48 -10.51 43.35
CA VAL A 476 -25.91 -9.16 43.29
C VAL A 476 -25.11 -8.95 42.01
N ILE A 477 -24.34 -9.96 41.57
CA ILE A 477 -23.53 -9.88 40.36
C ILE A 477 -24.45 -9.88 39.10
N GLY A 478 -25.50 -10.72 39.12
CA GLY A 478 -26.51 -10.73 38.04
C GLY A 478 -27.29 -9.42 37.97
N GLY A 479 -27.63 -8.80 39.07
CA GLY A 479 -28.33 -7.51 39.16
C GLY A 479 -27.49 -6.36 38.62
N VAL A 480 -26.18 -6.36 38.82
CA VAL A 480 -25.27 -5.34 38.31
C VAL A 480 -25.15 -5.43 36.77
N ILE A 481 -25.14 -6.64 36.22
CA ILE A 481 -25.08 -6.80 34.73
C ILE A 481 -26.39 -6.36 34.05
N VAL A 482 -27.53 -6.61 34.68
CA VAL A 482 -28.84 -6.13 34.17
C VAL A 482 -29.01 -4.61 34.38
N GLY A 483 -28.47 -4.08 35.48
CA GLY A 483 -28.50 -2.62 35.76
C GLY A 483 -27.67 -1.80 34.76
N LEU A 484 -26.53 -2.29 34.33
CA LEU A 484 -25.68 -1.63 33.34
C LEU A 484 -26.27 -1.67 31.91
N SER A 485 -27.12 -2.68 31.59
CA SER A 485 -27.80 -2.72 30.29
C SER A 485 -29.03 -1.79 30.20
N ASN A 486 -29.63 -1.45 31.36
CA ASN A 486 -30.79 -0.55 31.44
C ASN A 486 -30.43 0.93 31.66
N SER A 487 -29.25 1.26 32.18
CA SER A 487 -28.82 2.65 32.35
C SER A 487 -28.55 3.37 31.03
N ASN A 488 -28.25 2.65 29.96
CA ASN A 488 -28.08 3.23 28.61
C ASN A 488 -29.40 3.49 27.85
N ARG A 489 -30.57 3.20 28.43
CA ARG A 489 -31.88 3.47 27.81
C ARG A 489 -32.66 4.64 28.45
N LYS A 490 -32.16 5.28 29.51
CA LYS A 490 -32.92 6.34 30.22
C LYS A 490 -32.33 7.76 30.16
N SER A 491 -31.38 8.03 29.23
CA SER A 491 -30.88 9.41 29.07
C SER A 491 -31.44 10.14 27.85
N SER A 492 -32.66 9.82 27.41
CA SER A 492 -33.37 10.61 26.40
C SER A 492 -34.83 10.75 26.75
N LEU A 493 -35.13 11.48 27.83
CA LEU A 493 -36.46 12.09 28.03
C LEU A 493 -36.41 13.06 29.25
N GLY A 494 -36.54 14.33 28.95
CA GLY A 494 -37.05 15.27 29.91
C GLY A 494 -36.08 16.31 30.45
N THR A 495 -36.02 17.46 29.82
CA THR A 495 -36.16 18.76 30.49
C THR A 495 -36.66 19.82 29.50
N ASN A 496 -37.94 19.97 29.45
CA ASN A 496 -38.55 21.29 29.25
C ASN A 496 -39.06 21.78 30.60
N ILE A 497 -39.09 23.11 30.75
CA ILE A 497 -39.75 23.94 31.75
C ILE A 497 -38.76 24.56 32.77
N LYS A 498 -38.36 25.70 32.55
CA LYS A 498 -38.68 27.12 32.82
C LYS A 498 -37.47 28.00 32.53
#